data_c08faaa74daae67dca1735041ab9f29f
#
_entry.id   c08faaa74daae67dca1735041ab9f29f
#
_cell.length_a   1.000
_cell.length_b   1.000
_cell.length_c   1.000
_cell.angle_alpha   90.00
_cell.angle_beta   90.00
_cell.angle_gamma   90.00
#
_symmetry.space_group_name_H-M   'P 1'
#
loop_
_entity.id
_entity.type
_entity.pdbx_description
1 polymer ?
#
loop_
_entity_poly.entity_id
_entity_poly.type
_entity_poly.pdbx_seq_one_letter_code
_entity_poly.pdbx_strand_id
1 'polypeptide(L)'
;VKSVREKGVYNVRDTVAVLENDNGEEKELTMVFSWPVKQPIRCYEERLRPDETLVTKLRSIDTFLPVAKGGTFCVPGPFGAGKTVLQHMEAKNADVDIVIVAACGERAGEVVEVLKEFPELVDPRTGRSLMERTIIICNTSSMPVAAREASVYTAVTMAEYYRQMGLDVLLLADSTSRWAQAMREMSGRLEEIPGEEAFPAYLESVIASFYERAGKVRLKSGKIASVTIGGTVSPAGGNFEEPVTQATLKVVGAFHGLSRERSDARKYPAIHPIDSWSKYRGVVDMDRVEQARAILKRSNEINQMMKVIGEEGTSAEDYIVYQKGELLDAVYLQQNSWI
;
A
#
# COMPACT_ATOMS: atom_id res chain seq x y z
N VAL A 1 -22.54 32.33 -4.05
CA VAL A 1 -22.90 32.01 -2.66
C VAL A 1 -23.96 33.00 -2.25
N LYS A 2 -25.17 32.50 -1.89
CA LYS A 2 -26.30 33.33 -1.45
C LYS A 2 -26.17 33.72 0.03
N SER A 3 -25.90 32.75 0.87
CA SER A 3 -25.70 32.97 2.31
C SER A 3 -24.71 31.98 2.91
N VAL A 4 -24.03 32.40 3.98
CA VAL A 4 -23.15 31.56 4.79
C VAL A 4 -23.47 31.86 6.24
N ARG A 5 -23.56 30.83 7.07
CA ARG A 5 -23.72 31.02 8.52
C ARG A 5 -22.43 31.52 9.16
N GLU A 6 -22.57 32.35 10.17
CA GLU A 6 -21.45 32.86 10.95
C GLU A 6 -20.77 31.75 11.75
N LYS A 7 -19.59 32.03 12.29
CA LYS A 7 -18.84 31.10 13.15
C LYS A 7 -19.69 30.72 14.38
N GLY A 8 -19.89 29.44 14.60
CA GLY A 8 -20.72 28.91 15.69
C GLY A 8 -20.58 27.39 15.83
N VAL A 9 -21.38 26.83 16.72
CA VAL A 9 -21.49 25.38 16.91
C VAL A 9 -22.75 24.92 16.18
N TYR A 10 -22.60 23.98 15.25
CA TYR A 10 -23.67 23.48 14.39
C TYR A 10 -23.69 21.96 14.42
N ASN A 11 -24.87 21.39 14.19
CA ASN A 11 -24.99 19.97 13.91
C ASN A 11 -24.44 19.70 12.49
N VAL A 12 -23.87 18.54 12.26
CA VAL A 12 -23.32 18.15 10.94
C VAL A 12 -24.35 18.19 9.80
N ARG A 13 -25.63 18.08 10.12
CA ARG A 13 -26.74 18.15 9.16
C ARG A 13 -27.35 19.54 9.01
N ASP A 14 -26.91 20.52 9.79
CA ASP A 14 -27.39 21.89 9.67
C ASP A 14 -26.90 22.50 8.35
N THR A 15 -27.75 23.26 7.69
CA THR A 15 -27.37 24.04 6.51
C THR A 15 -26.39 25.13 6.91
N VAL A 16 -25.15 25.04 6.45
CA VAL A 16 -24.07 26.00 6.77
C VAL A 16 -23.90 27.06 5.69
N ALA A 17 -24.33 26.79 4.46
CA ALA A 17 -24.32 27.76 3.37
C ALA A 17 -25.42 27.43 2.36
N VAL A 18 -25.83 28.44 1.59
CA VAL A 18 -26.74 28.28 0.46
C VAL A 18 -26.06 28.83 -0.79
N LEU A 19 -26.03 28.01 -1.82
CA LEU A 19 -25.60 28.40 -3.16
C LEU A 19 -26.82 28.68 -4.01
N GLU A 20 -26.73 29.67 -4.87
CA GLU A 20 -27.74 29.99 -5.89
C GLU A 20 -27.02 29.99 -7.26
N ASN A 21 -27.60 29.31 -8.24
CA ASN A 21 -27.11 29.35 -9.61
C ASN A 21 -27.71 30.54 -10.39
N ASP A 22 -27.24 30.73 -11.62
CA ASP A 22 -27.70 31.82 -12.48
C ASP A 22 -29.20 31.71 -12.85
N ASN A 23 -29.80 30.54 -12.67
CA ASN A 23 -31.22 30.27 -12.91
C ASN A 23 -32.10 30.48 -11.65
N GLY A 24 -31.52 30.90 -10.52
CA GLY A 24 -32.23 31.10 -9.27
C GLY A 24 -32.49 29.81 -8.47
N GLU A 25 -31.93 28.66 -8.87
CA GLU A 25 -32.06 27.44 -8.10
C GLU A 25 -31.12 27.46 -6.91
N GLU A 26 -31.64 27.14 -5.74
CA GLU A 26 -30.91 27.12 -4.49
C GLU A 26 -30.43 25.71 -4.16
N LYS A 27 -29.18 25.61 -3.66
CA LYS A 27 -28.59 24.37 -3.12
C LYS A 27 -28.10 24.62 -1.73
N GLU A 28 -28.69 23.94 -0.77
CA GLU A 28 -28.23 23.94 0.61
C GLU A 28 -26.97 23.08 0.76
N LEU A 29 -25.98 23.62 1.48
CA LEU A 29 -24.77 22.91 1.84
C LEU A 29 -24.79 22.61 3.33
N THR A 30 -24.53 21.34 3.64
CA THR A 30 -24.33 20.84 5.00
C THR A 30 -22.89 20.32 5.14
N MET A 31 -22.46 19.98 6.33
CA MET A 31 -21.17 19.31 6.55
C MET A 31 -21.18 17.83 6.14
N VAL A 32 -22.34 17.28 5.80
CA VAL A 32 -22.53 15.91 5.32
C VAL A 32 -22.99 15.93 3.87
N PHE A 33 -22.35 15.14 3.02
CA PHE A 33 -22.74 14.96 1.63
C PHE A 33 -22.53 13.51 1.20
N SER A 34 -23.28 13.07 0.18
CA SER A 34 -23.09 11.76 -0.43
C SER A 34 -22.11 11.84 -1.58
N TRP A 35 -21.23 10.85 -1.67
CA TRP A 35 -20.27 10.73 -2.77
C TRP A 35 -20.26 9.32 -3.34
N PRO A 36 -20.33 9.15 -4.68
CA PRO A 36 -20.23 7.83 -5.30
C PRO A 36 -18.80 7.30 -5.17
N VAL A 37 -18.60 6.20 -4.43
CA VAL A 37 -17.27 5.69 -4.05
C VAL A 37 -16.39 5.28 -5.23
N LYS A 38 -16.98 4.92 -6.37
CA LYS A 38 -16.24 4.62 -7.61
C LYS A 38 -15.73 5.86 -8.33
N GLN A 39 -16.23 7.05 -7.98
CA GLN A 39 -15.81 8.30 -8.61
C GLN A 39 -14.66 8.95 -7.82
N PRO A 40 -13.50 9.21 -8.46
CA PRO A 40 -12.39 9.91 -7.80
C PRO A 40 -12.75 11.33 -7.39
N ILE A 41 -12.24 11.78 -6.25
CA ILE A 41 -12.35 13.17 -5.80
C ILE A 41 -11.24 13.99 -6.48
N ARG A 42 -11.63 14.87 -7.41
CA ARG A 42 -10.71 15.71 -8.21
C ARG A 42 -10.86 17.20 -7.91
N CYS A 43 -11.10 17.55 -6.65
CA CYS A 43 -11.34 18.94 -6.23
C CYS A 43 -10.03 19.70 -5.90
N TYR A 44 -8.88 19.23 -6.32
CA TYR A 44 -7.57 19.86 -6.16
C TYR A 44 -7.26 20.81 -7.34
N GLU A 45 -6.26 21.67 -7.16
CA GLU A 45 -5.80 22.60 -8.19
C GLU A 45 -4.90 21.90 -9.22
N GLU A 46 -3.91 21.16 -8.73
CA GLU A 46 -2.87 20.53 -9.53
C GLU A 46 -2.45 19.18 -8.97
N ARG A 47 -2.15 18.23 -9.84
CA ARG A 47 -1.50 16.96 -9.46
C ARG A 47 0.00 17.10 -9.61
N LEU A 48 0.72 16.84 -8.54
CA LEU A 48 2.18 16.94 -8.48
C LEU A 48 2.83 15.57 -8.71
N ARG A 49 4.10 15.62 -9.11
CA ARG A 49 4.92 14.41 -9.18
C ARG A 49 5.27 13.94 -7.76
N PRO A 50 5.17 12.64 -7.46
CA PRO A 50 5.61 12.08 -6.19
C PRO A 50 7.14 12.07 -6.14
N ASP A 51 7.73 13.04 -5.47
CA ASP A 51 9.18 13.28 -5.37
C ASP A 51 9.71 13.17 -3.93
N GLU A 52 8.82 13.18 -2.94
CA GLU A 52 9.15 13.07 -1.52
C GLU A 52 9.06 11.64 -1.05
N THR A 53 10.13 11.12 -0.44
CA THR A 53 10.17 9.75 0.08
C THR A 53 9.23 9.59 1.26
N LEU A 54 8.40 8.55 1.24
CA LEU A 54 7.66 8.09 2.40
C LEU A 54 8.61 7.32 3.32
N VAL A 55 8.95 7.91 4.46
CA VAL A 55 9.84 7.28 5.44
C VAL A 55 9.06 6.27 6.26
N THR A 56 9.48 5.01 6.21
CA THR A 56 8.84 3.89 6.94
C THR A 56 9.68 3.42 8.13
N LYS A 57 10.89 3.94 8.29
CA LYS A 57 11.91 3.48 9.25
C LYS A 57 12.33 2.01 9.08
N LEU A 58 11.92 1.39 7.99
CA LEU A 58 12.42 0.08 7.57
C LEU A 58 13.59 0.29 6.61
N ARG A 59 14.79 -0.11 7.03
CA ARG A 59 16.03 0.11 6.26
C ARG A 59 15.94 -0.45 4.84
N SER A 60 15.42 -1.67 4.71
CA SER A 60 15.26 -2.32 3.41
C SER A 60 14.35 -1.54 2.46
N ILE A 61 13.28 -0.92 2.98
CA ILE A 61 12.35 -0.13 2.18
C ILE A 61 12.96 1.25 1.91
N ASP A 62 13.29 2.01 2.95
CA ASP A 62 13.69 3.41 2.82
C ASP A 62 14.97 3.61 1.96
N THR A 63 15.80 2.56 1.81
CA THR A 63 17.04 2.64 1.04
C THR A 63 17.00 1.86 -0.26
N PHE A 64 16.65 0.58 -0.24
CA PHE A 64 16.68 -0.28 -1.44
C PHE A 64 15.39 -0.21 -2.27
N LEU A 65 14.24 -0.01 -1.62
CA LEU A 65 12.92 -0.17 -2.20
C LEU A 65 11.99 0.99 -1.82
N PRO A 66 12.44 2.24 -1.98
CA PRO A 66 11.72 3.40 -1.47
C PRO A 66 10.32 3.54 -2.09
N VAL A 67 9.42 4.13 -1.32
CA VAL A 67 8.10 4.57 -1.77
C VAL A 67 8.06 6.08 -1.64
N ALA A 68 7.40 6.75 -2.58
CA ALA A 68 7.17 8.20 -2.48
C ALA A 68 5.78 8.49 -1.91
N LYS A 69 5.65 9.60 -1.19
CA LYS A 69 4.34 10.15 -0.78
C LYS A 69 3.51 10.46 -2.03
N GLY A 70 2.32 9.89 -2.10
CA GLY A 70 1.49 9.93 -3.30
C GLY A 70 1.84 8.87 -4.35
N GLY A 71 2.77 7.96 -4.03
CA GLY A 71 3.12 6.83 -4.88
C GLY A 71 2.26 5.59 -4.65
N THR A 72 2.63 4.52 -5.32
CA THR A 72 1.95 3.22 -5.25
C THR A 72 2.97 2.11 -5.08
N PHE A 73 2.62 1.12 -4.27
CA PHE A 73 3.44 -0.07 -4.11
C PHE A 73 2.59 -1.31 -3.90
N CYS A 74 3.16 -2.47 -4.14
CA CYS A 74 2.53 -3.73 -3.82
C CYS A 74 3.47 -4.64 -3.02
N VAL A 75 2.86 -5.45 -2.16
CA VAL A 75 3.53 -6.45 -1.33
C VAL A 75 2.99 -7.83 -1.72
N PRO A 76 3.48 -8.42 -2.80
CA PRO A 76 3.11 -9.79 -3.15
C PRO A 76 3.96 -10.78 -2.36
N GLY A 77 3.33 -11.90 -2.05
CA GLY A 77 4.03 -12.98 -1.38
C GLY A 77 3.12 -14.17 -1.10
N PRO A 78 3.72 -15.35 -0.88
CA PRO A 78 2.97 -16.54 -0.53
C PRO A 78 2.26 -16.37 0.81
N PHE A 79 1.32 -17.27 1.07
CA PHE A 79 0.66 -17.31 2.38
C PHE A 79 1.68 -17.59 3.50
N GLY A 80 1.56 -16.85 4.61
CA GLY A 80 2.46 -16.99 5.76
C GLY A 80 3.82 -16.29 5.61
N ALA A 81 4.11 -15.60 4.52
CA ALA A 81 5.37 -14.87 4.34
C ALA A 81 5.46 -13.54 5.10
N GLY A 82 4.43 -13.16 5.88
CA GLY A 82 4.45 -11.96 6.71
C GLY A 82 3.94 -10.69 6.01
N LYS A 83 3.05 -10.79 5.00
CA LYS A 83 2.45 -9.63 4.32
C LYS A 83 1.77 -8.67 5.29
N THR A 84 0.84 -9.17 6.08
CA THR A 84 0.08 -8.38 7.06
C THR A 84 1.01 -7.76 8.11
N VAL A 85 2.01 -8.52 8.59
CA VAL A 85 3.00 -8.01 9.54
C VAL A 85 3.79 -6.85 8.95
N LEU A 86 4.25 -6.95 7.69
CA LEU A 86 4.95 -5.87 7.02
C LEU A 86 4.07 -4.62 6.91
N GLN A 87 2.80 -4.77 6.52
CA GLN A 87 1.85 -3.66 6.46
C GLN A 87 1.59 -3.01 7.82
N HIS A 88 1.51 -3.79 8.90
CA HIS A 88 1.38 -3.26 10.26
C HIS A 88 2.60 -2.41 10.64
N MET A 89 3.79 -2.85 10.27
CA MET A 89 5.03 -2.10 10.50
C MET A 89 5.06 -0.80 9.70
N GLU A 90 4.64 -0.84 8.44
CA GLU A 90 4.50 0.36 7.61
C GLU A 90 3.46 1.32 8.21
N ALA A 91 2.30 0.81 8.63
CA ALA A 91 1.26 1.58 9.30
C ALA A 91 1.78 2.29 10.56
N LYS A 92 2.53 1.56 11.39
CA LYS A 92 3.10 2.09 12.64
C LYS A 92 4.12 3.19 12.40
N ASN A 93 5.02 2.98 11.45
CA ASN A 93 6.23 3.78 11.31
C ASN A 93 6.15 4.85 10.22
N ALA A 94 5.20 4.74 9.27
CA ALA A 94 5.08 5.66 8.15
C ALA A 94 4.87 7.11 8.60
N ASP A 95 5.61 8.02 7.96
CA ASP A 95 5.49 9.46 8.17
C ASP A 95 4.29 10.03 7.39
N VAL A 96 3.10 9.71 7.90
CA VAL A 96 1.80 10.17 7.37
C VAL A 96 0.90 10.62 8.51
N ASP A 97 -0.11 11.43 8.20
CA ASP A 97 -1.06 11.91 9.20
C ASP A 97 -2.12 10.87 9.52
N ILE A 98 -2.60 10.15 8.52
CA ILE A 98 -3.66 9.14 8.64
C ILE A 98 -3.25 7.86 7.94
N VAL A 99 -3.55 6.73 8.59
CA VAL A 99 -3.45 5.40 8.01
C VAL A 99 -4.85 4.82 7.83
N ILE A 100 -5.13 4.27 6.66
CA ILE A 100 -6.37 3.55 6.39
C ILE A 100 -6.01 2.11 6.05
N VAL A 101 -6.55 1.19 6.82
CA VAL A 101 -6.41 -0.25 6.58
C VAL A 101 -7.71 -0.78 6.01
N ALA A 102 -7.68 -1.23 4.77
CA ALA A 102 -8.81 -1.85 4.10
C ALA A 102 -8.61 -3.37 4.07
N ALA A 103 -9.19 -4.06 5.05
CA ALA A 103 -9.25 -5.52 5.07
C ALA A 103 -10.37 -6.00 4.15
N CYS A 104 -10.03 -6.53 2.98
CA CYS A 104 -10.98 -6.98 1.98
C CYS A 104 -11.05 -8.51 1.93
N GLY A 105 -12.14 -9.07 2.46
CA GLY A 105 -12.39 -10.52 2.46
C GLY A 105 -11.44 -11.31 3.36
N GLU A 106 -10.86 -10.67 4.37
CA GLU A 106 -9.95 -11.32 5.31
C GLU A 106 -10.68 -12.27 6.26
N ARG A 107 -9.93 -13.17 6.89
CA ARG A 107 -10.49 -14.08 7.89
C ARG A 107 -10.86 -13.29 9.15
N ALA A 108 -11.99 -13.63 9.77
CA ALA A 108 -12.43 -12.93 10.97
C ALA A 108 -11.37 -12.92 12.08
N GLY A 109 -10.57 -13.99 12.22
CA GLY A 109 -9.46 -14.07 13.17
C GLY A 109 -8.39 -13.02 12.95
N GLU A 110 -7.97 -12.83 11.70
CA GLU A 110 -6.95 -11.83 11.31
C GLU A 110 -7.45 -10.40 11.58
N VAL A 111 -8.72 -10.14 11.31
CA VAL A 111 -9.34 -8.83 11.62
C VAL A 111 -9.38 -8.57 13.12
N VAL A 112 -9.73 -9.58 13.93
CA VAL A 112 -9.73 -9.46 15.39
C VAL A 112 -8.33 -9.21 15.93
N GLU A 113 -7.31 -9.83 15.34
CA GLU A 113 -5.90 -9.60 15.70
C GLU A 113 -5.50 -8.14 15.45
N VAL A 114 -5.80 -7.60 14.28
CA VAL A 114 -5.58 -6.18 13.97
C VAL A 114 -6.26 -5.26 14.99
N LEU A 115 -7.53 -5.53 15.31
CA LEU A 115 -8.29 -4.73 16.27
C LEU A 115 -7.78 -4.81 17.71
N LYS A 116 -7.05 -5.87 18.07
CA LYS A 116 -6.39 -6.03 19.37
C LYS A 116 -5.01 -5.39 19.40
N GLU A 117 -4.22 -5.57 18.35
CA GLU A 117 -2.83 -5.11 18.29
C GLU A 117 -2.73 -3.60 18.08
N PHE A 118 -3.51 -3.01 17.17
CA PHE A 118 -3.39 -1.57 16.85
C PHE A 118 -3.59 -0.63 18.04
N PRO A 119 -4.52 -0.87 18.99
CA PRO A 119 -4.64 -0.05 20.20
C PRO A 119 -3.41 -0.11 21.11
N GLU A 120 -2.68 -1.25 21.12
CA GLU A 120 -1.49 -1.45 21.93
C GLU A 120 -0.24 -0.88 21.30
N LEU A 121 -0.23 -0.69 19.96
CA LEU A 121 0.87 -0.09 19.24
C LEU A 121 0.95 1.42 19.52
N VAL A 122 2.15 1.87 19.87
CA VAL A 122 2.43 3.29 20.10
C VAL A 122 2.87 3.95 18.80
N ASP A 123 2.24 5.06 18.45
CA ASP A 123 2.69 5.91 17.35
C ASP A 123 4.01 6.59 17.75
N PRO A 124 5.12 6.32 17.05
CA PRO A 124 6.43 6.88 17.39
C PRO A 124 6.50 8.41 17.22
N ARG A 125 5.52 9.04 16.57
CA ARG A 125 5.45 10.49 16.36
C ARG A 125 4.80 11.22 17.55
N THR A 126 3.76 10.62 18.12
CA THR A 126 2.92 11.27 19.14
C THR A 126 3.05 10.65 20.53
N GLY A 127 3.60 9.44 20.62
CA GLY A 127 3.64 8.65 21.87
C GLY A 127 2.26 8.12 22.32
N ARG A 128 1.22 8.30 21.50
CA ARG A 128 -0.15 7.84 21.76
C ARG A 128 -0.47 6.59 20.97
N SER A 129 -1.65 6.01 21.18
CA SER A 129 -2.09 4.82 20.45
C SER A 129 -2.13 5.07 18.94
N LEU A 130 -1.66 4.10 18.17
CA LEU A 130 -1.74 4.12 16.69
C LEU A 130 -3.18 4.25 16.19
N MET A 131 -4.15 3.74 16.96
CA MET A 131 -5.58 3.85 16.63
C MET A 131 -6.08 5.28 16.50
N GLU A 132 -5.46 6.25 17.14
CA GLU A 132 -5.89 7.66 17.05
C GLU A 132 -5.74 8.25 15.64
N ARG A 133 -4.85 7.69 14.81
CA ARG A 133 -4.67 8.09 13.41
C ARG A 133 -5.03 7.01 12.40
N THR A 134 -5.66 5.91 12.84
CA THR A 134 -5.95 4.77 11.98
C THR A 134 -7.46 4.61 11.77
N ILE A 135 -7.85 4.40 10.52
CA ILE A 135 -9.20 4.03 10.13
C ILE A 135 -9.14 2.61 9.60
N ILE A 136 -9.98 1.73 10.14
CA ILE A 136 -10.02 0.33 9.73
C ILE A 136 -11.37 0.05 9.06
N ILE A 137 -11.32 -0.38 7.79
CA ILE A 137 -12.49 -0.83 7.04
C ILE A 137 -12.41 -2.34 6.95
N CYS A 138 -13.21 -3.01 7.77
CA CYS A 138 -13.21 -4.47 7.87
C CYS A 138 -14.31 -5.08 7.00
N ASN A 139 -13.88 -5.92 6.07
CA ASN A 139 -14.77 -6.78 5.32
C ASN A 139 -14.25 -8.22 5.40
N THR A 140 -15.03 -9.09 6.05
CA THR A 140 -14.64 -10.49 6.22
C THR A 140 -15.07 -11.34 5.03
N SER A 141 -14.46 -12.51 4.88
CA SER A 141 -14.75 -13.47 3.82
C SER A 141 -16.21 -13.98 3.81
N SER A 142 -16.90 -13.88 4.93
CA SER A 142 -18.32 -14.26 5.09
C SER A 142 -19.32 -13.17 4.66
N MET A 143 -18.84 -11.95 4.41
CA MET A 143 -19.71 -10.85 3.99
C MET A 143 -20.12 -10.96 2.51
N PRO A 144 -21.24 -10.32 2.11
CA PRO A 144 -21.70 -10.33 0.72
C PRO A 144 -20.62 -9.86 -0.27
N VAL A 145 -20.62 -10.47 -1.46
CA VAL A 145 -19.64 -10.18 -2.52
C VAL A 145 -19.61 -8.69 -2.88
N ALA A 146 -20.78 -8.07 -3.02
CA ALA A 146 -20.90 -6.64 -3.32
C ALA A 146 -20.27 -5.74 -2.23
N ALA A 147 -20.38 -6.14 -0.95
CA ALA A 147 -19.73 -5.42 0.13
C ALA A 147 -18.21 -5.56 0.09
N ARG A 148 -17.70 -6.76 -0.29
CA ARG A 148 -16.26 -6.98 -0.49
C ARG A 148 -15.72 -6.12 -1.64
N GLU A 149 -16.44 -6.08 -2.76
CA GLU A 149 -16.05 -5.24 -3.91
C GLU A 149 -16.07 -3.75 -3.55
N ALA A 150 -17.09 -3.28 -2.82
CA ALA A 150 -17.24 -1.88 -2.46
C ALA A 150 -16.25 -1.40 -1.38
N SER A 151 -15.74 -2.28 -0.53
CA SER A 151 -14.88 -1.92 0.61
C SER A 151 -13.63 -1.17 0.21
N VAL A 152 -12.96 -1.59 -0.86
CA VAL A 152 -11.73 -0.97 -1.37
C VAL A 152 -12.00 0.43 -1.92
N TYR A 153 -13.12 0.61 -2.63
CA TYR A 153 -13.53 1.92 -3.12
C TYR A 153 -13.93 2.87 -1.99
N THR A 154 -14.57 2.36 -0.94
CA THR A 154 -14.89 3.13 0.25
C THR A 154 -13.62 3.63 0.93
N ALA A 155 -12.63 2.75 1.07
CA ALA A 155 -11.35 3.08 1.68
C ALA A 155 -10.60 4.18 0.91
N VAL A 156 -10.49 4.06 -0.40
CA VAL A 156 -9.78 5.05 -1.21
C VAL A 156 -10.53 6.38 -1.28
N THR A 157 -11.86 6.37 -1.24
CA THR A 157 -12.66 7.59 -1.17
C THR A 157 -12.44 8.33 0.16
N MET A 158 -12.38 7.60 1.28
CA MET A 158 -12.00 8.20 2.57
C MET A 158 -10.59 8.77 2.53
N ALA A 159 -9.63 8.07 1.93
CA ALA A 159 -8.27 8.57 1.78
C ALA A 159 -8.23 9.89 0.99
N GLU A 160 -8.95 9.97 -0.12
CA GLU A 160 -9.06 11.19 -0.91
C GLU A 160 -9.76 12.33 -0.15
N TYR A 161 -10.77 12.01 0.67
CA TYR A 161 -11.43 12.99 1.51
C TYR A 161 -10.46 13.66 2.48
N TYR A 162 -9.64 12.88 3.19
CA TYR A 162 -8.63 13.44 4.11
C TYR A 162 -7.51 14.16 3.36
N ARG A 163 -7.13 13.70 2.17
CA ARG A 163 -6.21 14.45 1.30
C ARG A 163 -6.76 15.85 1.00
N GLN A 164 -8.06 15.99 0.76
CA GLN A 164 -8.69 17.30 0.53
C GLN A 164 -8.67 18.23 1.76
N MET A 165 -8.46 17.68 2.94
CA MET A 165 -8.19 18.46 4.15
C MET A 165 -6.73 18.92 4.29
N GLY A 166 -5.86 18.49 3.39
CA GLY A 166 -4.43 18.82 3.42
C GLY A 166 -3.61 17.87 4.27
N LEU A 167 -4.01 16.60 4.38
CA LEU A 167 -3.35 15.56 5.15
C LEU A 167 -2.69 14.53 4.23
N ASP A 168 -1.55 13.99 4.67
CA ASP A 168 -0.91 12.85 4.04
C ASP A 168 -1.54 11.55 4.54
N VAL A 169 -1.99 10.71 3.61
CA VAL A 169 -2.70 9.47 3.91
C VAL A 169 -1.97 8.28 3.32
N LEU A 170 -1.79 7.22 4.12
CA LEU A 170 -1.37 5.90 3.67
C LEU A 170 -2.56 4.95 3.68
N LEU A 171 -2.92 4.45 2.51
CA LEU A 171 -3.94 3.41 2.36
C LEU A 171 -3.27 2.06 2.14
N LEU A 172 -3.56 1.11 3.02
CA LEU A 172 -3.11 -0.27 2.95
C LEU A 172 -4.31 -1.18 2.65
N ALA A 173 -4.29 -1.85 1.51
CA ALA A 173 -5.36 -2.78 1.09
C ALA A 173 -4.89 -4.23 1.26
N ASP A 174 -5.51 -4.97 2.17
CA ASP A 174 -5.23 -6.39 2.45
C ASP A 174 -6.50 -7.24 2.28
N SER A 175 -6.63 -8.06 1.23
CA SER A 175 -5.72 -8.18 0.10
C SER A 175 -6.45 -7.86 -1.20
N THR A 176 -5.74 -7.27 -2.14
CA THR A 176 -6.31 -6.95 -3.46
C THR A 176 -6.66 -8.21 -4.26
N SER A 177 -6.02 -9.35 -4.00
CA SER A 177 -6.40 -10.65 -4.60
C SER A 177 -7.82 -11.07 -4.21
N ARG A 178 -8.24 -10.86 -2.95
CA ARG A 178 -9.60 -11.17 -2.52
C ARG A 178 -10.63 -10.19 -3.09
N TRP A 179 -10.23 -8.95 -3.28
CA TRP A 179 -11.03 -7.98 -4.01
C TRP A 179 -11.24 -8.41 -5.48
N ALA A 180 -10.19 -8.86 -6.15
CA ALA A 180 -10.29 -9.41 -7.50
C ALA A 180 -11.17 -10.67 -7.56
N GLN A 181 -11.10 -11.55 -6.54
CA GLN A 181 -12.02 -12.68 -6.42
C GLN A 181 -13.49 -12.24 -6.31
N ALA A 182 -13.78 -11.17 -5.55
CA ALA A 182 -15.13 -10.62 -5.47
C ALA A 182 -15.61 -10.11 -6.85
N MET A 183 -14.75 -9.45 -7.63
CA MET A 183 -15.06 -9.06 -9.00
C MET A 183 -15.34 -10.27 -9.89
N ARG A 184 -14.56 -11.33 -9.78
CA ARG A 184 -14.78 -12.58 -10.52
C ARG A 184 -16.13 -13.22 -10.17
N GLU A 185 -16.49 -13.27 -8.90
CA GLU A 185 -17.79 -13.80 -8.46
C GLU A 185 -18.96 -12.96 -8.96
N MET A 186 -18.82 -11.63 -8.98
CA MET A 186 -19.86 -10.74 -9.51
C MET A 186 -20.02 -10.87 -11.02
N SER A 187 -18.93 -10.85 -11.77
CA SER A 187 -18.92 -11.04 -13.22
C SER A 187 -19.58 -12.37 -13.61
N GLY A 188 -19.25 -13.46 -12.90
CA GLY A 188 -19.88 -14.76 -13.12
C GLY A 188 -21.40 -14.76 -12.86
N ARG A 189 -21.87 -14.03 -11.85
CA ARG A 189 -23.33 -13.88 -11.57
C ARG A 189 -24.06 -13.02 -12.60
N LEU A 190 -23.33 -12.09 -13.24
CA LEU A 190 -23.85 -11.24 -14.29
C LEU A 190 -23.73 -11.87 -15.68
N GLU A 191 -23.23 -13.13 -15.75
CA GLU A 191 -23.04 -13.88 -17.00
C GLU A 191 -22.15 -13.14 -18.01
N GLU A 192 -21.18 -12.34 -17.53
CA GLU A 192 -20.21 -11.67 -18.37
C GLU A 192 -19.23 -12.69 -18.99
N ILE A 193 -18.73 -12.39 -20.18
CA ILE A 193 -17.73 -13.24 -20.84
C ILE A 193 -16.45 -13.27 -20.02
N PRO A 194 -16.00 -14.44 -19.53
CA PRO A 194 -14.82 -14.54 -18.70
C PRO A 194 -13.54 -14.31 -19.51
N GLY A 195 -12.60 -13.59 -18.91
CA GLY A 195 -11.22 -13.48 -19.38
C GLY A 195 -10.33 -14.59 -18.82
N GLU A 196 -9.05 -14.32 -18.71
CA GLU A 196 -8.04 -15.23 -18.18
C GLU A 196 -8.36 -15.64 -16.73
N GLU A 197 -8.21 -16.92 -16.40
CA GLU A 197 -8.55 -17.51 -15.10
C GLU A 197 -9.98 -17.18 -14.59
N ALA A 198 -10.92 -17.00 -15.51
CA ALA A 198 -12.31 -16.59 -15.22
C ALA A 198 -12.45 -15.22 -14.53
N PHE A 199 -11.43 -14.37 -14.57
CA PHE A 199 -11.57 -12.97 -14.17
C PHE A 199 -12.31 -12.17 -15.25
N PRO A 200 -12.96 -11.04 -14.88
CA PRO A 200 -13.56 -10.17 -15.88
C PRO A 200 -12.48 -9.58 -16.80
N ALA A 201 -12.80 -9.41 -18.09
CA ALA A 201 -11.88 -8.88 -19.10
C ALA A 201 -11.34 -7.45 -18.75
N TYR A 202 -12.10 -6.71 -17.95
CA TYR A 202 -11.74 -5.37 -17.48
C TYR A 202 -10.94 -5.33 -16.16
N LEU A 203 -10.48 -6.48 -15.64
CA LEU A 203 -9.75 -6.56 -14.36
C LEU A 203 -8.56 -5.59 -14.31
N GLU A 204 -7.75 -5.58 -15.36
CA GLU A 204 -6.54 -4.75 -15.45
C GLU A 204 -6.89 -3.25 -15.37
N SER A 205 -7.91 -2.81 -16.06
CA SER A 205 -8.34 -1.41 -16.05
C SER A 205 -8.92 -0.97 -14.70
N VAL A 206 -9.60 -1.87 -14.00
CA VAL A 206 -10.15 -1.60 -12.67
C VAL A 206 -9.04 -1.49 -11.63
N ILE A 207 -8.06 -2.39 -11.67
CA ILE A 207 -6.88 -2.34 -10.80
C ILE A 207 -6.08 -1.05 -11.07
N ALA A 208 -5.86 -0.71 -12.33
CA ALA A 208 -5.19 0.53 -12.73
C ALA A 208 -5.94 1.75 -12.19
N SER A 209 -7.23 1.83 -12.38
CA SER A 209 -8.08 2.94 -11.90
C SER A 209 -8.04 3.10 -10.38
N PHE A 210 -7.94 2.01 -9.64
CA PHE A 210 -7.78 2.04 -8.17
C PHE A 210 -6.45 2.67 -7.77
N TYR A 211 -5.34 2.17 -8.31
CA TYR A 211 -4.02 2.70 -7.97
C TYR A 211 -3.79 4.12 -8.49
N GLU A 212 -4.40 4.51 -9.60
CA GLU A 212 -4.34 5.87 -10.14
C GLU A 212 -4.98 6.93 -9.22
N ARG A 213 -5.81 6.53 -8.27
CA ARG A 213 -6.35 7.42 -7.23
C ARG A 213 -5.29 7.88 -6.22
N ALA A 214 -4.18 7.16 -6.10
CA ALA A 214 -3.01 7.65 -5.40
C ALA A 214 -2.43 8.90 -6.08
N GLY A 215 -1.88 9.81 -5.32
CA GLY A 215 -1.21 10.97 -5.87
C GLY A 215 -0.91 12.04 -4.84
N LYS A 216 0.10 12.85 -5.16
CA LYS A 216 0.45 14.08 -4.45
C LYS A 216 -0.24 15.23 -5.18
N VAL A 217 -0.94 16.08 -4.47
CA VAL A 217 -1.74 17.15 -5.04
C VAL A 217 -1.50 18.47 -4.33
N ARG A 218 -1.67 19.56 -5.07
CA ARG A 218 -1.79 20.91 -4.51
C ARG A 218 -3.27 21.25 -4.44
N LEU A 219 -3.73 21.59 -3.26
CA LEU A 219 -5.10 22.00 -3.03
C LEU A 219 -5.29 23.48 -3.41
N LYS A 220 -6.52 23.88 -3.67
CA LYS A 220 -6.88 25.30 -3.93
C LYS A 220 -6.51 26.23 -2.77
N SER A 221 -6.30 25.70 -1.57
CA SER A 221 -5.77 26.43 -0.42
C SER A 221 -4.24 26.62 -0.44
N GLY A 222 -3.54 26.10 -1.44
CA GLY A 222 -2.08 26.08 -1.56
C GLY A 222 -1.39 24.97 -0.76
N LYS A 223 -2.13 24.23 0.09
CA LYS A 223 -1.55 23.08 0.83
C LYS A 223 -1.24 21.92 -0.12
N ILE A 224 -0.15 21.22 0.18
CA ILE A 224 0.22 19.97 -0.49
C ILE A 224 -0.21 18.81 0.40
N ALA A 225 -0.80 17.79 -0.21
CA ALA A 225 -1.26 16.59 0.46
C ALA A 225 -1.16 15.38 -0.47
N SER A 226 -1.13 14.20 0.09
CA SER A 226 -0.94 12.97 -0.69
C SER A 226 -1.80 11.81 -0.23
N VAL A 227 -2.10 10.91 -1.17
CA VAL A 227 -2.59 9.55 -0.89
C VAL A 227 -1.59 8.58 -1.46
N THR A 228 -0.97 7.79 -0.60
CA THR A 228 -0.10 6.66 -0.98
C THR A 228 -0.89 5.37 -0.85
N ILE A 229 -0.85 4.50 -1.85
CA ILE A 229 -1.59 3.24 -1.85
C ILE A 229 -0.62 2.06 -1.87
N GLY A 230 -0.73 1.20 -0.87
CA GLY A 230 -0.06 -0.09 -0.79
C GLY A 230 -1.06 -1.23 -0.79
N GLY A 231 -0.90 -2.19 -1.70
CA GLY A 231 -1.76 -3.36 -1.76
C GLY A 231 -1.01 -4.66 -1.58
N THR A 232 -1.53 -5.58 -0.76
CA THR A 232 -1.00 -6.93 -0.74
C THR A 232 -1.59 -7.75 -1.87
N VAL A 233 -0.78 -8.62 -2.42
CA VAL A 233 -1.21 -9.61 -3.41
C VAL A 233 -0.82 -10.99 -2.90
N SER A 234 -1.75 -11.93 -2.98
CA SER A 234 -1.55 -13.32 -2.55
C SER A 234 -1.67 -14.24 -3.75
N PRO A 235 -0.62 -14.36 -4.57
CA PRO A 235 -0.66 -15.21 -5.76
C PRO A 235 -0.85 -16.67 -5.36
N ALA A 236 -1.76 -17.37 -6.04
CA ALA A 236 -2.03 -18.77 -5.82
C ALA A 236 -0.76 -19.60 -6.09
N GLY A 237 -0.36 -20.43 -5.12
CA GLY A 237 0.87 -21.24 -5.25
C GLY A 237 2.18 -20.43 -5.34
N GLY A 238 2.15 -19.12 -5.10
CA GLY A 238 3.31 -18.24 -5.28
C GLY A 238 3.63 -17.89 -6.72
N ASN A 239 2.69 -18.15 -7.65
CA ASN A 239 2.87 -17.85 -9.07
C ASN A 239 2.61 -16.37 -9.36
N PHE A 240 3.66 -15.61 -9.63
CA PHE A 240 3.57 -14.19 -9.98
C PHE A 240 3.01 -13.93 -11.40
N GLU A 241 2.79 -14.96 -12.21
CA GLU A 241 2.17 -14.85 -13.55
C GLU A 241 0.64 -14.78 -13.48
N GLU A 242 0.05 -14.92 -12.29
CA GLU A 242 -1.40 -14.76 -12.06
C GLU A 242 -1.89 -13.37 -12.57
N PRO A 243 -3.08 -13.30 -13.22
CA PRO A 243 -3.58 -12.06 -13.83
C PRO A 243 -3.64 -10.85 -12.88
N VAL A 244 -4.03 -11.06 -11.62
CA VAL A 244 -4.12 -10.00 -10.61
C VAL A 244 -2.74 -9.44 -10.29
N THR A 245 -1.75 -10.30 -10.10
CA THR A 245 -0.37 -9.91 -9.82
C THR A 245 0.22 -9.15 -11.00
N GLN A 246 0.05 -9.68 -12.22
CA GLN A 246 0.55 -9.04 -13.43
C GLN A 246 -0.09 -7.68 -13.69
N ALA A 247 -1.41 -7.57 -13.52
CA ALA A 247 -2.13 -6.31 -13.64
C ALA A 247 -1.62 -5.27 -12.61
N THR A 248 -1.36 -5.70 -11.38
CA THR A 248 -0.83 -4.84 -10.32
C THR A 248 0.58 -4.38 -10.63
N LEU A 249 1.47 -5.27 -11.08
CA LEU A 249 2.86 -4.96 -11.40
C LEU A 249 3.01 -3.91 -12.51
N LYS A 250 2.09 -3.87 -13.46
CA LYS A 250 2.09 -2.88 -14.54
C LYS A 250 1.83 -1.45 -14.06
N VAL A 251 1.15 -1.30 -12.93
CA VAL A 251 0.63 0.00 -12.46
C VAL A 251 1.44 0.57 -11.30
N VAL A 252 1.93 -0.30 -10.39
CA VAL A 252 2.61 0.16 -9.18
C VAL A 252 4.01 0.73 -9.47
N GLY A 253 4.43 1.66 -8.61
CA GLY A 253 5.77 2.27 -8.68
C GLY A 253 6.84 1.52 -7.88
N ALA A 254 6.46 0.65 -6.95
CA ALA A 254 7.38 -0.18 -6.18
C ALA A 254 6.80 -1.58 -5.95
N PHE A 255 7.69 -2.54 -5.85
CA PHE A 255 7.39 -3.96 -5.68
C PHE A 255 8.23 -4.52 -4.53
N HIS A 256 7.56 -4.90 -3.44
CA HIS A 256 8.17 -5.46 -2.24
C HIS A 256 7.85 -6.96 -2.17
N GLY A 257 8.48 -7.74 -3.03
CA GLY A 257 8.25 -9.18 -3.12
C GLY A 257 8.72 -9.92 -1.88
N LEU A 258 7.79 -10.60 -1.19
CA LEU A 258 8.14 -11.43 -0.05
C LEU A 258 8.59 -12.83 -0.50
N SER A 259 9.73 -13.26 0.01
CA SER A 259 10.32 -14.57 -0.25
C SER A 259 9.96 -15.57 0.84
N ARG A 260 9.46 -16.74 0.42
CA ARG A 260 9.23 -17.85 1.34
C ARG A 260 10.54 -18.38 1.93
N GLU A 261 11.59 -18.46 1.11
CA GLU A 261 12.91 -18.92 1.55
C GLU A 261 13.46 -18.04 2.69
N ARG A 262 13.31 -16.71 2.57
CA ARG A 262 13.71 -15.77 3.63
C ARG A 262 12.84 -15.90 4.88
N SER A 263 11.53 -16.08 4.71
CA SER A 263 10.59 -16.28 5.82
C SER A 263 10.89 -17.58 6.57
N ASP A 264 11.12 -18.69 5.86
CA ASP A 264 11.48 -19.98 6.43
C ASP A 264 12.86 -19.92 7.14
N ALA A 265 13.79 -19.12 6.63
CA ALA A 265 15.08 -18.81 7.26
C ALA A 265 14.97 -17.77 8.39
N ARG A 266 13.78 -17.27 8.72
CA ARG A 266 13.52 -16.23 9.74
C ARG A 266 14.28 -14.93 9.51
N LYS A 267 14.57 -14.59 8.25
CA LYS A 267 15.18 -13.32 7.85
C LYS A 267 14.08 -12.27 7.61
N TYR A 268 13.83 -11.42 8.58
CA TYR A 268 12.76 -10.40 8.53
C TYR A 268 13.30 -8.97 8.45
N PRO A 269 12.59 -8.06 7.72
CA PRO A 269 11.45 -8.35 6.83
C PRO A 269 11.84 -9.29 5.69
N ALA A 270 10.93 -10.23 5.34
CA ALA A 270 11.23 -11.27 4.36
C ALA A 270 11.20 -10.79 2.90
N ILE A 271 11.45 -9.51 2.66
CA ILE A 271 11.50 -8.89 1.33
C ILE A 271 12.72 -9.41 0.58
N HIS A 272 12.52 -9.90 -0.65
CA HIS A 272 13.61 -10.35 -1.50
C HIS A 272 14.37 -9.14 -2.06
N PRO A 273 15.65 -8.94 -1.71
CA PRO A 273 16.35 -7.70 -2.02
C PRO A 273 16.75 -7.55 -3.49
N ILE A 274 16.80 -8.66 -4.25
CA ILE A 274 17.22 -8.69 -5.66
C ILE A 274 16.02 -8.61 -6.58
N ASP A 275 14.96 -9.42 -6.33
CA ASP A 275 13.79 -9.49 -7.18
C ASP A 275 12.82 -8.33 -6.97
N SER A 276 12.91 -7.65 -5.82
CA SER A 276 12.14 -6.46 -5.53
C SER A 276 12.75 -5.22 -6.19
N TRP A 277 11.90 -4.26 -6.52
CA TRP A 277 12.32 -3.04 -7.19
C TRP A 277 11.49 -1.83 -6.80
N SER A 278 12.01 -0.64 -7.05
CA SER A 278 11.30 0.63 -6.92
C SER A 278 11.74 1.61 -8.00
N LYS A 279 10.78 2.39 -8.48
CA LYS A 279 11.01 3.51 -9.41
C LYS A 279 11.20 4.84 -8.69
N TYR A 280 11.03 4.86 -7.37
CA TYR A 280 11.15 6.05 -6.54
C TYR A 280 12.57 6.23 -6.00
N ARG A 281 12.88 7.45 -5.57
CA ARG A 281 14.14 7.77 -4.90
C ARG A 281 14.01 7.59 -3.40
N GLY A 282 15.03 7.01 -2.78
CA GLY A 282 15.12 6.82 -1.34
C GLY A 282 15.91 7.92 -0.63
N VAL A 283 16.10 7.72 0.67
CA VAL A 283 16.85 8.64 1.55
C VAL A 283 18.37 8.53 1.37
N VAL A 284 18.85 7.48 0.73
CA VAL A 284 20.28 7.19 0.50
C VAL A 284 20.60 7.44 -0.97
N ASP A 285 21.83 7.87 -1.22
CA ASP A 285 22.37 8.04 -2.56
C ASP A 285 22.24 6.75 -3.39
N MET A 286 21.67 6.86 -4.58
CA MET A 286 21.39 5.73 -5.47
C MET A 286 22.66 4.97 -5.88
N ASP A 287 23.78 5.66 -6.04
CA ASP A 287 25.07 5.01 -6.41
C ASP A 287 25.52 4.01 -5.34
N ARG A 288 25.33 4.35 -4.07
CA ARG A 288 25.63 3.45 -2.95
C ARG A 288 24.67 2.26 -2.89
N VAL A 289 23.40 2.51 -3.19
CA VAL A 289 22.38 1.46 -3.24
C VAL A 289 22.68 0.48 -4.38
N GLU A 290 23.07 0.96 -5.54
CA GLU A 290 23.42 0.13 -6.69
C GLU A 290 24.68 -0.71 -6.42
N GLN A 291 25.70 -0.13 -5.78
CA GLN A 291 26.89 -0.89 -5.34
C GLN A 291 26.52 -2.00 -4.36
N ALA A 292 25.66 -1.72 -3.38
CA ALA A 292 25.20 -2.72 -2.43
C ALA A 292 24.36 -3.81 -3.11
N ARG A 293 23.50 -3.46 -4.07
CA ARG A 293 22.74 -4.43 -4.88
C ARG A 293 23.66 -5.31 -5.72
N ALA A 294 24.70 -4.75 -6.32
CA ALA A 294 25.68 -5.51 -7.09
C ALA A 294 26.39 -6.56 -6.21
N ILE A 295 26.74 -6.20 -4.98
CA ILE A 295 27.33 -7.13 -4.01
C ILE A 295 26.34 -8.25 -3.67
N LEU A 296 25.09 -7.92 -3.36
CA LEU A 296 24.04 -8.90 -3.04
C LEU A 296 23.78 -9.85 -4.22
N LYS A 297 23.70 -9.32 -5.43
CA LYS A 297 23.51 -10.12 -6.63
C LYS A 297 24.67 -11.07 -6.86
N ARG A 298 25.91 -10.58 -6.80
CA ARG A 298 27.11 -11.40 -6.98
C ARG A 298 27.24 -12.45 -5.87
N SER A 299 26.95 -12.08 -4.62
CA SER A 299 26.91 -13.01 -3.48
C SER A 299 25.91 -14.15 -3.70
N ASN A 300 24.73 -13.84 -4.23
CA ASN A 300 23.71 -14.85 -4.56
C ASN A 300 24.17 -15.80 -5.69
N GLU A 301 24.81 -15.28 -6.74
CA GLU A 301 25.39 -16.07 -7.82
C GLU A 301 26.45 -17.03 -7.28
N ILE A 302 27.34 -16.53 -6.41
CA ILE A 302 28.38 -17.34 -5.77
C ILE A 302 27.75 -18.41 -4.87
N ASN A 303 26.73 -18.08 -4.09
CA ASN A 303 26.00 -19.03 -3.26
C ASN A 303 25.40 -20.19 -4.09
N GLN A 304 24.81 -19.86 -5.25
CA GLN A 304 24.28 -20.89 -6.15
C GLN A 304 25.41 -21.77 -6.70
N MET A 305 26.55 -21.18 -7.06
CA MET A 305 27.72 -21.93 -7.51
C MET A 305 28.28 -22.83 -6.38
N MET A 306 28.39 -22.32 -5.15
CA MET A 306 28.88 -23.08 -3.99
C MET A 306 27.99 -24.28 -3.65
N LYS A 307 26.70 -24.21 -3.88
CA LYS A 307 25.77 -25.36 -3.74
C LYS A 307 26.09 -26.50 -4.70
N VAL A 308 26.78 -26.22 -5.82
CA VAL A 308 27.11 -27.21 -6.84
C VAL A 308 28.54 -27.74 -6.65
N ILE A 309 29.52 -26.86 -6.44
CA ILE A 309 30.95 -27.23 -6.41
C ILE A 309 31.51 -27.37 -4.99
N GLY A 310 30.75 -26.96 -3.97
CA GLY A 310 31.20 -26.91 -2.58
C GLY A 310 32.05 -25.68 -2.26
N GLU A 311 32.22 -25.40 -0.96
CA GLU A 311 33.04 -24.27 -0.48
C GLU A 311 34.52 -24.42 -0.88
N GLU A 312 35.06 -25.65 -0.84
CA GLU A 312 36.46 -25.95 -1.19
C GLU A 312 36.78 -25.62 -2.66
N GLY A 313 35.78 -25.65 -3.54
CA GLY A 313 35.92 -25.31 -4.96
C GLY A 313 35.81 -23.82 -5.27
N THR A 314 35.53 -22.98 -4.26
CA THR A 314 35.30 -21.55 -4.44
C THR A 314 36.61 -20.76 -4.26
N SER A 315 36.89 -19.78 -5.12
CA SER A 315 38.03 -18.91 -4.99
C SER A 315 37.97 -18.06 -3.72
N ALA A 316 39.13 -17.70 -3.15
CA ALA A 316 39.17 -16.83 -1.97
C ALA A 316 38.50 -15.45 -2.24
N GLU A 317 38.65 -14.93 -3.45
CA GLU A 317 38.05 -13.66 -3.86
C GLU A 317 36.51 -13.75 -3.89
N ASP A 318 35.95 -14.80 -4.49
CA ASP A 318 34.48 -15.03 -4.52
C ASP A 318 33.97 -15.29 -3.10
N TYR A 319 34.69 -16.03 -2.28
CA TYR A 319 34.29 -16.26 -0.89
C TYR A 319 34.19 -14.95 -0.08
N ILE A 320 35.14 -14.02 -0.28
CA ILE A 320 35.08 -12.70 0.35
C ILE A 320 33.84 -11.91 -0.11
N VAL A 321 33.48 -11.97 -1.40
CA VAL A 321 32.30 -11.31 -1.90
C VAL A 321 31.01 -11.93 -1.32
N TYR A 322 30.98 -13.26 -1.22
CA TYR A 322 29.90 -13.99 -0.57
C TYR A 322 29.72 -13.53 0.89
N GLN A 323 30.81 -13.48 1.66
CA GLN A 323 30.77 -13.02 3.06
C GLN A 323 30.34 -11.57 3.21
N LYS A 324 30.70 -10.68 2.27
CA LYS A 324 30.23 -9.30 2.25
C LYS A 324 28.71 -9.24 2.03
N GLY A 325 28.16 -10.07 1.14
CA GLY A 325 26.73 -10.16 0.91
C GLY A 325 25.96 -10.69 2.12
N GLU A 326 26.47 -11.75 2.77
CA GLU A 326 25.88 -12.29 4.00
C GLU A 326 25.91 -11.27 5.15
N LEU A 327 27.01 -10.53 5.31
CA LEU A 327 27.10 -9.46 6.30
C LEU A 327 26.07 -8.35 6.02
N LEU A 328 25.93 -7.93 4.76
CA LEU A 328 24.97 -6.90 4.37
C LEU A 328 23.52 -7.38 4.62
N ASP A 329 23.22 -8.64 4.33
CA ASP A 329 21.90 -9.21 4.61
C ASP A 329 21.63 -9.31 6.12
N ALA A 330 22.56 -9.84 6.89
CA ALA A 330 22.37 -10.08 8.32
C ALA A 330 22.32 -8.79 9.16
N VAL A 331 23.15 -7.80 8.83
CA VAL A 331 23.30 -6.59 9.65
C VAL A 331 22.41 -5.45 9.17
N TYR A 332 22.22 -5.32 7.85
CA TYR A 332 21.53 -4.17 7.29
C TYR A 332 20.08 -4.48 6.86
N LEU A 333 19.87 -5.55 6.11
CA LEU A 333 18.54 -5.88 5.58
C LEU A 333 17.62 -6.48 6.64
N GLN A 334 18.17 -7.26 7.57
CA GLN A 334 17.37 -7.76 8.69
C GLN A 334 17.20 -6.67 9.74
N GLN A 335 15.98 -6.50 10.18
CA GLN A 335 15.61 -5.49 11.18
C GLN A 335 14.50 -6.00 12.05
N ASN A 336 14.69 -5.97 13.37
CA ASN A 336 13.59 -6.13 14.31
C ASN A 336 12.89 -4.77 14.47
N SER A 337 11.77 -4.62 13.83
CA SER A 337 11.02 -3.34 13.77
C SER A 337 9.96 -3.21 14.84
N TRP A 338 9.86 -4.19 15.74
CA TRP A 338 8.99 -4.13 16.91
C TRP A 338 9.65 -3.50 18.14
N ILE A 339 10.96 -3.35 18.14
CA ILE A 339 11.77 -2.78 19.22
C ILE A 339 12.09 -1.32 18.92
#